data_d926c7ac53885d6065c26333fbf1ab46
#
_entry.id   d926c7ac53885d6065c26333fbf1ab46
#
_cell.length_a   1.000
_cell.length_b   1.000
_cell.length_c   1.000
_cell.angle_alpha   90.00
_cell.angle_beta   90.00
_cell.angle_gamma   90.00
#
_symmetry.space_group_name_H-M   'P 1'
#
loop_
_entity.id
_entity.type
_entity.pdbx_description
1 polymer ?
#
loop_
_entity_poly.entity_id
_entity_poly.type
_entity_poly.pdbx_seq_one_letter_code
_entity_poly.pdbx_strand_id
1 'polypeptide(L)'
;IPSRMGLLLDMSPRALEKVLYFASFVVIDPGKTDLYEKQLLTEQEYEEYCDKYEEDVDFRAKMGAEAIKELLQKIDLQEEYKNLTETFEGATGQKKVRILRRLEVVEAFIESKNDPSWMIMDVIPVIPPDIRPMVQLEGGRFATSDLNDLYRRVINRNNRLKRLLDIGSPEIIVRNEKRMLQELSLIHIW
;
A
#
# COMPACT_ATOMS: atom_id res chain seq x y z
N ILE A 1 6.50 1.10 6.39
CA ILE A 1 7.58 0.54 5.62
C ILE A 1 7.35 -0.95 5.37
N PRO A 2 7.72 -1.50 4.21
CA PRO A 2 7.25 -2.80 3.72
C PRO A 2 7.47 -3.99 4.67
N SER A 3 8.49 -3.94 5.54
CA SER A 3 8.83 -5.08 6.39
C SER A 3 7.78 -5.40 7.47
N ARG A 4 7.27 -4.39 8.19
CA ARG A 4 6.23 -4.59 9.23
C ARG A 4 4.88 -4.97 8.60
N MET A 5 4.53 -4.31 7.52
CA MET A 5 3.34 -4.62 6.73
C MET A 5 3.39 -6.05 6.18
N GLY A 6 4.57 -6.48 5.67
CA GLY A 6 4.80 -7.85 5.21
C GLY A 6 4.69 -8.89 6.32
N LEU A 7 5.16 -8.58 7.53
CA LEU A 7 5.02 -9.46 8.68
C LEU A 7 3.54 -9.60 9.10
N LEU A 8 2.80 -8.50 9.10
CA LEU A 8 1.38 -8.51 9.46
C LEU A 8 0.53 -9.29 8.45
N LEU A 9 0.73 -9.05 7.15
CA LEU A 9 0.02 -9.72 6.07
C LEU A 9 0.55 -11.12 5.74
N ASP A 10 1.65 -11.55 6.33
CA ASP A 10 2.41 -12.76 5.98
C ASP A 10 2.85 -12.81 4.52
N MET A 11 3.17 -11.65 3.97
CA MET A 11 3.66 -11.49 2.61
C MET A 11 5.15 -11.17 2.56
N SER A 12 5.84 -11.63 1.53
CA SER A 12 7.24 -11.25 1.33
C SER A 12 7.37 -9.77 0.91
N PRO A 13 8.46 -9.06 1.25
CA PRO A 13 8.68 -7.69 0.81
C PRO A 13 8.59 -7.51 -0.71
N ARG A 14 9.09 -8.48 -1.46
CA ARG A 14 9.02 -8.47 -2.94
C ARG A 14 7.58 -8.61 -3.46
N ALA A 15 6.76 -9.42 -2.79
CA ALA A 15 5.35 -9.57 -3.14
C ALA A 15 4.59 -8.27 -2.90
N LEU A 16 4.79 -7.65 -1.73
CA LEU A 16 4.22 -6.34 -1.41
C LEU A 16 4.64 -5.26 -2.41
N GLU A 17 5.92 -5.19 -2.74
CA GLU A 17 6.45 -4.23 -3.70
C GLU A 17 5.79 -4.36 -5.07
N LYS A 18 5.61 -5.59 -5.58
CA LYS A 18 4.91 -5.83 -6.84
C LYS A 18 3.47 -5.29 -6.82
N VAL A 19 2.74 -5.49 -5.73
CA VAL A 19 1.37 -4.98 -5.60
C VAL A 19 1.36 -3.46 -5.48
N LEU A 20 2.17 -2.90 -4.58
CA LEU A 20 2.22 -1.47 -4.30
C LEU A 20 2.62 -0.63 -5.53
N TYR A 21 3.48 -1.19 -6.40
CA TYR A 21 3.93 -0.52 -7.62
C TYR A 21 3.17 -0.95 -8.88
N PHE A 22 2.00 -1.53 -8.73
CA PHE A 22 1.09 -1.89 -9.84
C PHE A 22 1.72 -2.88 -10.85
N ALA A 23 2.56 -3.80 -10.39
CA ALA A 23 3.16 -4.85 -11.19
C ALA A 23 2.41 -6.19 -11.13
N SER A 24 1.58 -6.40 -10.11
CA SER A 24 0.76 -7.61 -9.94
C SER A 24 -0.52 -7.30 -9.20
N PHE A 25 -1.56 -8.04 -9.51
CA PHE A 25 -2.78 -8.06 -8.69
C PHE A 25 -2.57 -8.88 -7.42
N VAL A 26 -3.31 -8.58 -6.39
CA VAL A 26 -3.42 -9.40 -5.18
C VAL A 26 -4.88 -9.77 -4.96
N VAL A 27 -5.12 -11.03 -4.67
CA VAL A 27 -6.46 -11.54 -4.36
C VAL A 27 -6.85 -11.06 -2.97
N ILE A 28 -7.93 -10.30 -2.88
CA ILE A 28 -8.51 -9.81 -1.63
C ILE A 28 -9.55 -10.79 -1.12
N ASP A 29 -10.35 -11.34 -2.02
CA ASP A 29 -11.38 -12.31 -1.74
C ASP A 29 -11.38 -13.36 -2.85
N PRO A 30 -11.07 -14.64 -2.56
CA PRO A 30 -11.07 -15.69 -3.56
C PRO A 30 -12.49 -16.12 -3.97
N GLY A 31 -13.50 -15.85 -3.13
CA GLY A 31 -14.90 -16.14 -3.39
C GLY A 31 -15.15 -17.60 -3.82
N LYS A 32 -15.70 -17.76 -5.03
CA LYS A 32 -16.05 -19.09 -5.61
C LYS A 32 -14.94 -19.69 -6.49
N THR A 33 -13.79 -19.06 -6.56
CA THR A 33 -12.68 -19.52 -7.40
C THR A 33 -11.74 -20.45 -6.65
N ASP A 34 -10.80 -21.07 -7.35
CA ASP A 34 -9.71 -21.87 -6.79
C ASP A 34 -8.51 -21.04 -6.31
N LEU A 35 -8.65 -19.72 -6.32
CA LEU A 35 -7.66 -18.78 -5.79
C LEU A 35 -7.61 -18.85 -4.26
N TYR A 36 -6.54 -18.30 -3.67
CA TYR A 36 -6.44 -18.10 -2.24
C TYR A 36 -6.16 -16.63 -1.91
N GLU A 37 -6.57 -16.21 -0.74
CA GLU A 37 -6.36 -14.84 -0.27
C GLU A 37 -4.87 -14.48 -0.26
N LYS A 38 -4.53 -13.26 -0.67
CA LYS A 38 -3.15 -12.76 -0.82
C LYS A 38 -2.33 -13.41 -1.93
N GLN A 39 -2.95 -14.25 -2.79
CA GLN A 39 -2.31 -14.75 -4.00
C GLN A 39 -2.00 -13.59 -4.93
N LEU A 40 -0.80 -13.63 -5.55
CA LEU A 40 -0.45 -12.69 -6.59
C LEU A 40 -0.85 -13.25 -7.96
N LEU A 41 -1.46 -12.41 -8.77
CA LEU A 41 -1.79 -12.71 -10.16
C LEU A 41 -1.03 -11.76 -11.08
N THR A 42 -0.54 -12.28 -12.17
CA THR A 42 -0.09 -11.49 -13.31
C THR A 42 -1.30 -10.90 -14.05
N GLU A 43 -1.08 -9.94 -14.93
CA GLU A 43 -2.17 -9.36 -15.72
C GLU A 43 -2.87 -10.42 -16.59
N GLN A 44 -2.12 -11.34 -17.18
CA GLN A 44 -2.67 -12.45 -17.97
C GLN A 44 -3.54 -13.40 -17.13
N GLU A 45 -3.02 -13.84 -15.97
CA GLU A 45 -3.79 -14.69 -15.06
C GLU A 45 -5.07 -14.00 -14.60
N TYR A 46 -4.99 -12.70 -14.26
CA TYR A 46 -6.16 -11.93 -13.87
C TYR A 46 -7.22 -11.87 -14.99
N GLU A 47 -6.81 -11.59 -16.24
CA GLU A 47 -7.70 -11.59 -17.40
C GLU A 47 -8.36 -12.97 -17.62
N GLU A 48 -7.60 -14.07 -17.50
CA GLU A 48 -8.14 -15.44 -17.60
C GLU A 48 -9.20 -15.76 -16.53
N TYR A 49 -9.05 -15.19 -15.32
CA TYR A 49 -10.07 -15.33 -14.27
C TYR A 49 -11.28 -14.45 -14.55
N CYS A 50 -11.12 -13.22 -15.05
CA CYS A 50 -12.21 -12.34 -15.44
C CYS A 50 -13.02 -12.89 -16.61
N ASP A 51 -12.41 -13.69 -17.50
CA ASP A 51 -13.12 -14.38 -18.59
C ASP A 51 -14.03 -15.53 -18.09
N LYS A 52 -13.71 -16.11 -16.94
CA LYS A 52 -14.42 -17.26 -16.36
C LYS A 52 -15.40 -16.88 -15.24
N TYR A 53 -15.10 -15.82 -14.52
CA TYR A 53 -15.80 -15.40 -13.32
C TYR A 53 -16.08 -13.90 -13.36
N GLU A 54 -17.16 -13.47 -12.70
CA GLU A 54 -17.52 -12.07 -12.60
C GLU A 54 -16.73 -11.42 -11.43
N GLU A 55 -15.88 -10.42 -11.75
CA GLU A 55 -15.16 -9.65 -10.76
C GLU A 55 -16.12 -8.92 -9.82
N ASP A 56 -15.72 -8.70 -8.57
CA ASP A 56 -16.53 -8.15 -7.47
C ASP A 56 -17.75 -8.99 -7.05
N VAL A 57 -18.15 -10.00 -7.82
CA VAL A 57 -19.24 -10.92 -7.51
C VAL A 57 -18.71 -12.30 -7.12
N ASP A 58 -17.89 -12.88 -7.97
CA ASP A 58 -17.34 -14.23 -7.76
C ASP A 58 -15.96 -14.25 -7.10
N PHE A 59 -15.17 -13.20 -7.29
CA PHE A 59 -13.87 -12.98 -6.64
C PHE A 59 -13.49 -11.50 -6.66
N ARG A 60 -12.51 -11.12 -5.83
CA ARG A 60 -11.96 -9.74 -5.83
C ARG A 60 -10.45 -9.77 -5.82
N ALA A 61 -9.84 -9.11 -6.81
CA ALA A 61 -8.42 -8.87 -6.88
C ALA A 61 -8.14 -7.43 -7.33
N LYS A 62 -7.18 -6.77 -6.67
CA LYS A 62 -6.84 -5.36 -6.95
C LYS A 62 -5.33 -5.16 -6.96
N MET A 63 -4.90 -4.01 -7.44
CA MET A 63 -3.52 -3.54 -7.42
C MET A 63 -3.36 -2.31 -6.53
N GLY A 64 -2.11 -2.02 -6.16
CA GLY A 64 -1.73 -0.78 -5.49
C GLY A 64 -1.96 -0.78 -3.98
N ALA A 65 -1.74 0.38 -3.38
CA ALA A 65 -1.85 0.56 -1.94
C ALA A 65 -3.28 0.38 -1.41
N GLU A 66 -4.28 0.64 -2.24
CA GLU A 66 -5.69 0.44 -1.91
C GLU A 66 -6.00 -1.03 -1.62
N ALA A 67 -5.49 -1.95 -2.44
CA ALA A 67 -5.61 -3.38 -2.23
C ALA A 67 -4.99 -3.84 -0.90
N ILE A 68 -3.79 -3.34 -0.60
CA ILE A 68 -3.10 -3.62 0.67
C ILE A 68 -3.87 -3.05 1.86
N LYS A 69 -4.45 -1.85 1.72
CA LYS A 69 -5.29 -1.25 2.77
C LYS A 69 -6.50 -2.12 3.09
N GLU A 70 -7.20 -2.64 2.08
CA GLU A 70 -8.33 -3.54 2.27
C GLU A 70 -7.92 -4.84 2.98
N LEU A 71 -6.77 -5.43 2.62
CA LEU A 71 -6.23 -6.60 3.31
C LEU A 71 -5.89 -6.31 4.78
N LEU A 72 -5.32 -5.15 5.08
CA LEU A 72 -5.01 -4.73 6.45
C LEU A 72 -6.27 -4.52 7.29
N GLN A 73 -7.33 -3.98 6.70
CA GLN A 73 -8.62 -3.77 7.37
C GLN A 73 -9.35 -5.07 7.71
N LYS A 74 -9.06 -6.17 6.99
CA LYS A 74 -9.64 -7.48 7.26
C LYS A 74 -9.00 -8.20 8.45
N ILE A 75 -7.82 -7.77 8.90
CA ILE A 75 -7.08 -8.46 9.96
C ILE A 75 -7.78 -8.26 11.31
N ASP A 76 -8.22 -9.34 11.92
CA ASP A 76 -8.54 -9.36 13.34
C ASP A 76 -7.24 -9.63 14.13
N LEU A 77 -6.75 -8.59 14.80
CA LEU A 77 -5.49 -8.66 15.55
C LEU A 77 -5.55 -9.65 16.72
N GLN A 78 -6.71 -9.81 17.37
CA GLN A 78 -6.87 -10.72 18.50
C GLN A 78 -6.85 -12.18 18.05
N GLU A 79 -7.56 -12.47 16.97
CA GLU A 79 -7.58 -13.80 16.36
C GLU A 79 -6.20 -14.16 15.81
N GLU A 80 -5.54 -13.23 15.12
CA GLU A 80 -4.19 -13.45 14.58
C GLU A 80 -3.16 -13.70 15.70
N TYR A 81 -3.24 -12.95 16.81
CA TYR A 81 -2.38 -13.16 17.97
C TYR A 81 -2.56 -14.57 18.55
N LYS A 82 -3.80 -15.03 18.71
CA LYS A 82 -4.11 -16.35 19.22
C LYS A 82 -3.56 -17.44 18.30
N ASN A 83 -3.85 -17.36 16.99
CA ASN A 83 -3.40 -18.32 16.00
C ASN A 83 -1.87 -18.41 15.92
N LEU A 84 -1.18 -17.27 15.99
CA LEU A 84 0.29 -17.22 16.00
C LEU A 84 0.87 -17.82 17.29
N THR A 85 0.25 -17.60 18.44
CA THR A 85 0.68 -18.17 19.73
C THR A 85 0.55 -19.69 19.73
N GLU A 86 -0.56 -20.22 19.26
CA GLU A 86 -0.78 -21.67 19.13
C GLU A 86 0.23 -22.30 18.15
N THR A 87 0.49 -21.64 17.03
CA THR A 87 1.47 -22.11 16.03
C THR A 87 2.89 -22.04 16.54
N PHE A 88 3.21 -21.06 17.39
CA PHE A 88 4.54 -20.86 17.97
C PHE A 88 4.97 -22.02 18.88
N GLU A 89 4.05 -22.61 19.64
CA GLU A 89 4.35 -23.73 20.54
C GLU A 89 4.85 -24.98 19.78
N GLY A 90 4.32 -25.22 18.56
CA GLY A 90 4.73 -26.34 17.71
C GLY A 90 5.85 -26.03 16.72
N ALA A 91 6.30 -24.80 16.64
CA ALA A 91 7.27 -24.37 15.62
C ALA A 91 8.74 -24.51 16.09
N THR A 92 9.63 -24.82 15.13
CA THR A 92 11.08 -24.96 15.38
C THR A 92 11.88 -24.19 14.32
N GLY A 93 13.15 -23.89 14.65
CA GLY A 93 14.11 -23.29 13.72
C GLY A 93 13.69 -21.91 13.19
N GLN A 94 13.90 -21.67 11.91
CA GLN A 94 13.60 -20.37 11.26
C GLN A 94 12.11 -20.01 11.24
N LYS A 95 11.23 -21.03 11.19
CA LYS A 95 9.78 -20.81 11.27
C LYS A 95 9.39 -20.17 12.61
N LYS A 96 9.98 -20.65 13.71
CA LYS A 96 9.75 -20.08 15.04
C LYS A 96 10.17 -18.60 15.13
N VAL A 97 11.34 -18.26 14.58
CA VAL A 97 11.83 -16.87 14.54
C VAL A 97 10.91 -15.96 13.73
N ARG A 98 10.38 -16.45 12.59
CA ARG A 98 9.43 -15.69 11.79
C ARG A 98 8.12 -15.43 12.54
N ILE A 99 7.57 -16.46 13.19
CA ILE A 99 6.34 -16.33 13.99
C ILE A 99 6.56 -15.34 15.14
N LEU A 100 7.70 -15.42 15.84
CA LEU A 100 8.02 -14.48 16.92
C LEU A 100 8.00 -13.02 16.43
N ARG A 101 8.65 -12.75 15.31
CA ARG A 101 8.64 -11.39 14.72
C ARG A 101 7.24 -10.91 14.31
N ARG A 102 6.38 -11.83 13.88
CA ARG A 102 4.97 -11.50 13.58
C ARG A 102 4.21 -11.20 14.86
N LEU A 103 4.38 -12.01 15.91
CA LEU A 103 3.79 -11.79 17.23
C LEU A 103 4.16 -10.42 17.80
N GLU A 104 5.45 -10.05 17.77
CA GLU A 104 5.92 -8.74 18.21
C GLU A 104 5.20 -7.57 17.48
N VAL A 105 4.96 -7.71 16.20
CA VAL A 105 4.25 -6.66 15.43
C VAL A 105 2.77 -6.63 15.77
N VAL A 106 2.11 -7.78 15.86
CA VAL A 106 0.68 -7.87 16.21
C VAL A 106 0.44 -7.33 17.62
N GLU A 107 1.27 -7.74 18.59
CA GLU A 107 1.21 -7.27 19.97
C GLU A 107 1.37 -5.75 20.08
N ALA A 108 2.34 -5.18 19.35
CA ALA A 108 2.55 -3.73 19.31
C ALA A 108 1.32 -2.97 18.76
N PHE A 109 0.59 -3.53 17.78
CA PHE A 109 -0.66 -2.94 17.30
C PHE A 109 -1.80 -3.05 18.32
N ILE A 110 -1.92 -4.19 19.01
CA ILE A 110 -2.91 -4.40 20.07
C ILE A 110 -2.68 -3.42 21.24
N GLU A 111 -1.45 -3.31 21.71
CA GLU A 111 -1.09 -2.42 22.83
C GLU A 111 -1.27 -0.95 22.50
N SER A 112 -0.85 -0.54 21.31
CA SER A 112 -0.98 0.85 20.85
C SER A 112 -2.40 1.24 20.45
N LYS A 113 -3.30 0.26 20.25
CA LYS A 113 -4.67 0.45 19.74
C LYS A 113 -4.72 1.17 18.39
N ASN A 114 -3.66 1.10 17.61
CA ASN A 114 -3.60 1.67 16.27
C ASN A 114 -4.20 0.68 15.26
N ASP A 115 -4.91 1.23 14.27
CA ASP A 115 -5.43 0.44 13.16
C ASP A 115 -4.29 0.14 12.16
N PRO A 116 -4.04 -1.13 11.79
CA PRO A 116 -3.05 -1.48 10.79
C PRO A 116 -3.23 -0.77 9.44
N SER A 117 -4.44 -0.44 9.05
CA SER A 117 -4.75 0.26 7.80
C SER A 117 -4.14 1.67 7.73
N TRP A 118 -3.80 2.27 8.88
CA TRP A 118 -3.13 3.58 8.95
C TRP A 118 -1.70 3.57 8.42
N MET A 119 -1.11 2.40 8.20
CA MET A 119 0.16 2.30 7.48
C MET A 119 0.05 2.75 6.01
N ILE A 120 -1.16 2.82 5.47
CA ILE A 120 -1.46 3.41 4.16
C ILE A 120 -2.07 4.80 4.40
N MET A 121 -1.39 5.83 3.93
CA MET A 121 -1.84 7.21 4.11
C MET A 121 -2.73 7.65 2.95
N ASP A 122 -3.90 8.18 3.27
CA ASP A 122 -4.81 8.81 2.29
C ASP A 122 -4.48 10.29 2.10
N VAL A 123 -3.84 10.90 3.09
CA VAL A 123 -3.50 12.33 3.11
C VAL A 123 -2.02 12.50 3.41
N ILE A 124 -1.33 13.27 2.58
CA ILE A 124 0.09 13.58 2.78
C ILE A 124 0.20 14.77 3.75
N PRO A 125 0.94 14.62 4.87
CA PRO A 125 1.21 15.74 5.76
C PRO A 125 2.11 16.76 5.07
N VAL A 126 1.75 18.04 5.21
CA VAL A 126 2.52 19.17 4.65
C VAL A 126 3.14 19.95 5.80
N ILE A 127 4.46 20.13 5.76
CA ILE A 127 5.16 20.93 6.77
C ILE A 127 4.79 22.41 6.65
N PRO A 128 4.78 23.15 7.78
CA PRO A 128 4.44 24.59 7.79
C PRO A 128 5.35 25.43 6.87
N PRO A 129 4.83 26.53 6.29
CA PRO A 129 5.59 27.40 5.42
C PRO A 129 6.86 27.99 6.05
N ASP A 130 6.86 28.21 7.37
CA ASP A 130 8.01 28.77 8.10
C ASP A 130 9.26 27.87 8.03
N ILE A 131 9.06 26.55 7.89
CA ILE A 131 10.17 25.58 7.78
C ILE A 131 10.62 25.39 6.31
N ARG A 132 9.84 25.87 5.34
CA ARG A 132 10.14 25.81 3.89
C ARG A 132 9.98 27.18 3.24
N PRO A 133 10.75 28.19 3.69
CA PRO A 133 10.53 29.57 3.30
C PRO A 133 10.80 29.81 1.82
N MET A 134 10.13 30.81 1.28
CA MET A 134 10.45 31.47 0.00
C MET A 134 10.93 32.87 0.32
N VAL A 135 12.18 33.18 0.01
CA VAL A 135 12.80 34.46 0.29
C VAL A 135 13.10 35.20 -1.00
N GLN A 136 12.84 36.52 -1.01
CA GLN A 136 13.18 37.36 -2.13
C GLN A 136 14.66 37.78 -2.06
N LEU A 137 15.37 37.53 -3.15
CA LEU A 137 16.76 37.96 -3.33
C LEU A 137 16.82 39.33 -4.00
N GLU A 138 17.99 39.96 -3.92
CA GLU A 138 18.26 41.18 -4.68
C GLU A 138 18.04 40.95 -6.18
N GLY A 139 17.45 41.94 -6.88
CA GLY A 139 17.11 41.83 -8.30
C GLY A 139 15.78 41.10 -8.61
N GLY A 140 14.89 40.96 -7.63
CA GLY A 140 13.52 40.42 -7.84
C GLY A 140 13.45 38.91 -8.04
N ARG A 141 14.55 38.19 -7.84
CA ARG A 141 14.58 36.72 -7.85
C ARG A 141 14.15 36.17 -6.50
N PHE A 142 13.54 34.94 -6.51
CA PHE A 142 13.18 34.22 -5.30
C PHE A 142 14.06 32.99 -5.12
N ALA A 143 14.56 32.80 -3.91
CA ALA A 143 15.09 31.51 -3.47
C ALA A 143 14.00 30.77 -2.70
N THR A 144 13.81 29.49 -3.01
CA THR A 144 12.82 28.65 -2.34
C THR A 144 13.44 27.33 -1.91
N SER A 145 12.88 26.72 -0.87
CA SER A 145 13.26 25.38 -0.47
C SER A 145 12.88 24.36 -1.55
N ASP A 146 13.72 23.35 -1.77
CA ASP A 146 13.44 22.23 -2.68
C ASP A 146 12.16 21.49 -2.31
N LEU A 147 11.77 21.50 -1.03
CA LEU A 147 10.50 20.95 -0.56
C LEU A 147 9.29 21.59 -1.22
N ASN A 148 9.32 22.89 -1.50
CA ASN A 148 8.24 23.57 -2.21
C ASN A 148 8.07 23.05 -3.64
N ASP A 149 9.17 22.77 -4.34
CA ASP A 149 9.13 22.17 -5.68
C ASP A 149 8.58 20.75 -5.63
N LEU A 150 8.98 19.96 -4.64
CA LEU A 150 8.46 18.61 -4.43
C LEU A 150 6.95 18.62 -4.18
N TYR A 151 6.45 19.43 -3.25
CA TYR A 151 5.01 19.58 -3.02
C TYR A 151 4.26 20.02 -4.27
N ARG A 152 4.81 20.97 -5.02
CA ARG A 152 4.23 21.40 -6.29
C ARG A 152 4.10 20.26 -7.29
N ARG A 153 5.11 19.39 -7.40
CA ARG A 153 5.09 18.21 -8.27
C ARG A 153 4.01 17.21 -7.84
N VAL A 154 3.90 16.94 -6.54
CA VAL A 154 2.85 16.06 -6.00
C VAL A 154 1.46 16.63 -6.30
N ILE A 155 1.22 17.91 -6.02
CA ILE A 155 -0.06 18.58 -6.28
C ILE A 155 -0.43 18.52 -7.77
N ASN A 156 0.51 18.84 -8.65
CA ASN A 156 0.28 18.82 -10.09
C ASN A 156 -0.07 17.41 -10.59
N ARG A 157 0.63 16.39 -10.08
CA ARG A 157 0.37 15.00 -10.44
C ARG A 157 -0.97 14.50 -9.87
N ASN A 158 -1.30 14.87 -8.65
CA ASN A 158 -2.61 14.57 -8.07
C ASN A 158 -3.76 15.21 -8.86
N ASN A 159 -3.62 16.47 -9.25
CA ASN A 159 -4.61 17.15 -10.08
C ASN A 159 -4.74 16.51 -11.47
N ARG A 160 -3.64 16.02 -12.04
CA ARG A 160 -3.64 15.28 -13.30
C ARG A 160 -4.38 13.94 -13.14
N LEU A 161 -4.09 13.18 -12.08
CA LEU A 161 -4.78 11.93 -11.77
C LEU A 161 -6.28 12.16 -11.62
N LYS A 162 -6.68 13.18 -10.84
CA LYS A 162 -8.10 13.55 -10.67
C LYS A 162 -8.77 13.80 -12.02
N ARG A 163 -8.12 14.59 -12.89
CA ARG A 163 -8.65 14.88 -14.23
C ARG A 163 -8.77 13.62 -15.10
N LEU A 164 -7.80 12.71 -15.04
CA LEU A 164 -7.84 11.43 -15.77
C LEU A 164 -9.01 10.54 -15.30
N LEU A 165 -9.28 10.53 -13.99
CA LEU A 165 -10.42 9.83 -13.42
C LEU A 165 -11.75 10.46 -13.86
N ASP A 166 -11.86 11.80 -13.83
CA ASP A 166 -13.08 12.55 -14.19
C ASP A 166 -13.47 12.34 -15.66
N ILE A 167 -12.50 12.19 -16.56
CA ILE A 167 -12.75 11.97 -18.00
C ILE A 167 -12.89 10.48 -18.38
N GLY A 168 -12.79 9.56 -17.42
CA GLY A 168 -12.87 8.11 -17.67
C GLY A 168 -11.73 7.58 -18.53
N SER A 169 -10.51 8.02 -18.30
CA SER A 169 -9.33 7.54 -19.04
C SER A 169 -9.12 6.04 -18.89
N PRO A 170 -8.49 5.37 -19.90
CA PRO A 170 -8.15 3.95 -19.81
C PRO A 170 -7.40 3.61 -18.54
N GLU A 171 -7.72 2.46 -17.94
CA GLU A 171 -7.18 2.05 -16.65
C GLU A 171 -5.66 2.00 -16.60
N ILE A 172 -5.01 1.58 -17.67
CA ILE A 172 -3.54 1.52 -17.76
C ILE A 172 -2.89 2.90 -17.56
N ILE A 173 -3.52 3.98 -18.06
CA ILE A 173 -3.03 5.35 -17.88
C ILE A 173 -3.24 5.80 -16.45
N VAL A 174 -4.40 5.50 -15.87
CA VAL A 174 -4.73 5.81 -14.47
C VAL A 174 -3.79 5.07 -13.52
N ARG A 175 -3.55 3.77 -13.72
CA ARG A 175 -2.60 2.97 -12.94
C ARG A 175 -1.19 3.55 -12.97
N ASN A 176 -0.72 3.93 -14.15
CA ASN A 176 0.61 4.53 -14.29
C ASN A 176 0.72 5.87 -13.56
N GLU A 177 -0.31 6.71 -13.62
CA GLU A 177 -0.33 7.99 -12.90
C GLU A 177 -0.40 7.79 -11.38
N LYS A 178 -1.18 6.82 -10.89
CA LYS A 178 -1.23 6.41 -9.47
C LYS A 178 0.16 5.95 -8.99
N ARG A 179 0.85 5.09 -9.76
CA ARG A 179 2.20 4.62 -9.46
C ARG A 179 3.20 5.79 -9.35
N MET A 180 3.18 6.70 -10.31
CA MET A 180 4.08 7.86 -10.33
C MET A 180 3.77 8.84 -9.19
N LEU A 181 2.51 8.99 -8.78
CA LEU A 181 2.13 9.79 -7.61
C LEU A 181 2.67 9.17 -6.33
N GLN A 182 2.58 7.86 -6.19
CA GLN A 182 3.13 7.13 -5.03
C GLN A 182 4.66 7.24 -4.96
N GLU A 183 5.37 7.09 -6.06
CA GLU A 183 6.82 7.28 -6.11
C GLU A 183 7.25 8.68 -5.65
N LEU A 184 6.55 9.72 -6.11
CA LEU A 184 6.82 11.09 -5.69
C LEU A 184 6.53 11.32 -4.20
N SER A 185 5.46 10.74 -3.67
CA SER A 185 5.13 10.90 -2.24
C SER A 185 6.14 10.20 -1.33
N LEU A 186 6.74 9.10 -1.75
CA LEU A 186 7.78 8.42 -0.97
C LEU A 186 9.07 9.24 -0.83
N ILE A 187 9.43 10.06 -1.82
CA ILE A 187 10.60 10.95 -1.77
C ILE A 187 10.47 12.00 -0.65
N HIS A 188 9.24 12.35 -0.25
CA HIS A 188 8.99 13.31 0.82
C HIS A 188 9.08 12.74 2.24
N ILE A 189 9.02 11.42 2.38
CA ILE A 189 8.95 10.75 3.68
C ILE A 189 10.36 10.31 4.17
N TRP A 190 11.38 10.40 3.31
CA TRP A 190 12.77 10.01 3.60
C TRP A 190 13.71 11.19 3.70
#